data_75d117e84c1283685d2726e6250a6e33
#
_entry.id   75d117e84c1283685d2726e6250a6e33
#
_cell.length_a   1.000
_cell.length_b   1.000
_cell.length_c   1.000
_cell.angle_alpha   90.00
_cell.angle_beta   90.00
_cell.angle_gamma   90.00
#
_symmetry.space_group_name_H-M   'P 1'
#
loop_
_entity.id
_entity.type
_entity.pdbx_description
1 polymer ?
#
loop_
_entity_poly.entity_id
_entity_poly.type
_entity_poly.pdbx_seq_one_letter_code
_entity_poly.pdbx_strand_id
1 'polypeptide(L)'
;MKKKFLIVAAALIGSQLSAQEDTTVRTLDEVVITANKFPQKQSGTGKVITVITKERIMQSGGKDISQLLNEEAGIIVNGATSNPGKDKSLFLRGATDKYTLLLLDGVPLNDPSGVGGSFDLRLLSLDNIERIEILKGSQSTLYGSNAVAGVINIISKKPVTKNPQFKGLLTYGGYNSFKGNANLSQKTKILEYNVNYVYNTTDGISEARDTTGKANFDKDGFTQQAVQTVLGINVTDKFKFSPYYRFSKFKGSYDAASFTDAPNHYSASLSNTGLTSQYIYKNGTVFLNYGYDFTKRNYTSQYGEFITNGKFHHVEAYTNHNLSKNVHFVAGLNYQSYRIDAPDTTNSILSPYLSFYFKCAKGLSAELGGRWNHHNQYGNNFTYSFNPSYLVHNNLKLFVNITSGFRAPSVNELFGPFGSNPNLKPEKSNTQEAGLQTAVAEKKLEFTITGFNRSINNVIIYGFNGYENRDKQHDYGAELEAAYAVNKQVSIKINYAYVDGKITQKLSTKDTTYYNLIRRPKHNVHLFVEYNVNKNLFISSSLQVTGKRIDNDYTSFPASQVDLNGYALWNVYAGYSLLKKKLTIFADIKNITNKKDYYEVYGYNVQGINVTGGIHFQL
;
A
#
# COMPACT_ATOMS: atom_id res chain seq x y z
N MET A 1 14.89 36.45 23.90
CA MET A 1 15.84 35.58 23.18
C MET A 1 15.11 34.78 22.07
N LYS A 2 14.56 35.45 21.04
CA LYS A 2 13.78 34.82 19.95
C LYS A 2 14.11 35.44 18.59
N LYS A 3 15.37 35.53 18.16
CA LYS A 3 15.73 36.05 16.82
C LYS A 3 17.11 35.60 16.28
N LYS A 4 17.70 34.49 16.75
CA LYS A 4 19.06 34.07 16.30
C LYS A 4 19.16 32.67 15.65
N PHE A 5 18.04 32.01 15.30
CA PHE A 5 18.08 30.64 14.70
C PHE A 5 17.79 30.59 13.19
N LEU A 6 17.56 31.74 12.52
CA LEU A 6 17.17 31.75 11.09
C LEU A 6 18.30 32.14 10.12
N ILE A 7 19.53 32.33 10.57
CA ILE A 7 20.64 32.87 9.72
C ILE A 7 21.71 31.81 9.39
N VAL A 8 21.68 30.60 9.94
CA VAL A 8 22.69 29.58 9.63
C VAL A 8 22.39 28.74 8.37
N ALA A 9 21.19 28.84 7.79
CA ALA A 9 20.82 28.11 6.58
C ALA A 9 21.21 28.77 5.25
N ALA A 10 21.73 30.01 5.25
CA ALA A 10 21.96 30.79 4.02
C ALA A 10 23.42 30.94 3.57
N ALA A 11 24.40 30.35 4.27
CA ALA A 11 25.83 30.68 4.05
C ALA A 11 26.68 29.56 3.42
N LEU A 12 26.10 28.53 2.79
CA LEU A 12 26.85 27.43 2.13
C LEU A 12 26.56 27.26 0.64
N ILE A 13 26.32 28.35 -0.07
CA ILE A 13 26.20 28.32 -1.54
C ILE A 13 27.42 28.98 -2.15
N GLY A 14 28.42 28.19 -2.42
CA GLY A 14 29.59 28.62 -3.19
C GLY A 14 30.54 27.48 -3.50
N SER A 15 30.52 27.11 -4.78
CA SER A 15 31.55 26.41 -5.55
C SER A 15 31.42 24.90 -5.80
N GLN A 16 31.53 24.65 -7.07
CA GLN A 16 32.04 23.54 -7.89
C GLN A 16 30.97 22.80 -8.72
N LEU A 17 30.83 23.26 -9.97
CA LEU A 17 30.19 22.56 -11.06
C LEU A 17 31.07 21.37 -11.49
N SER A 18 30.61 20.15 -11.23
CA SER A 18 31.14 18.94 -11.86
C SER A 18 29.96 18.18 -12.48
N ALA A 19 30.09 17.81 -13.72
CA ALA A 19 29.09 17.08 -14.49
C ALA A 19 28.69 15.77 -13.78
N GLN A 20 27.43 15.64 -13.43
CA GLN A 20 26.85 14.46 -12.83
C GLN A 20 25.63 14.04 -13.64
N GLU A 21 25.44 12.72 -13.79
CA GLU A 21 24.32 12.13 -14.53
C GLU A 21 22.97 12.73 -14.12
N ASP A 22 22.10 12.87 -15.13
CA ASP A 22 20.79 13.49 -15.04
C ASP A 22 19.85 12.69 -14.11
N THR A 23 19.73 13.11 -12.84
CA THR A 23 18.82 12.52 -11.85
C THR A 23 17.45 13.20 -11.83
N THR A 24 17.00 13.76 -12.97
CA THR A 24 15.65 14.33 -13.06
C THR A 24 14.61 13.23 -12.91
N VAL A 25 13.73 13.36 -11.92
CA VAL A 25 12.55 12.49 -11.76
C VAL A 25 11.67 12.67 -13.00
N ARG A 26 11.47 11.59 -13.77
CA ARG A 26 10.65 11.60 -15.00
C ARG A 26 9.44 10.73 -14.83
N THR A 27 8.41 11.20 -14.13
CA THR A 27 7.20 10.41 -13.86
C THR A 27 6.44 10.01 -15.12
N LEU A 28 6.35 10.91 -16.13
CA LEU A 28 5.68 10.61 -17.40
C LEU A 28 6.42 9.57 -18.27
N ASP A 29 7.72 9.43 -18.09
CA ASP A 29 8.55 8.45 -18.81
C ASP A 29 8.72 7.13 -18.04
N GLU A 30 8.26 7.05 -16.78
CA GLU A 30 8.36 5.86 -15.95
C GLU A 30 7.50 4.71 -16.50
N VAL A 31 8.10 3.52 -16.55
CA VAL A 31 7.42 2.31 -17.03
C VAL A 31 6.75 1.60 -15.88
N VAL A 32 5.43 1.48 -15.96
CA VAL A 32 4.58 0.80 -14.99
C VAL A 32 3.92 -0.42 -15.59
N ILE A 33 3.59 -1.40 -14.76
CA ILE A 33 2.95 -2.67 -15.18
C ILE A 33 1.53 -2.77 -14.64
N THR A 34 1.30 -2.29 -13.42
CA THR A 34 0.03 -2.46 -12.70
C THR A 34 -1.16 -1.82 -13.42
N ALA A 35 -0.94 -0.73 -14.16
CA ALA A 35 -2.04 -0.07 -14.86
C ALA A 35 -2.82 -0.99 -15.80
N ASN A 36 -2.11 -1.82 -16.56
CA ASN A 36 -2.68 -2.49 -17.73
C ASN A 36 -2.27 -3.98 -17.83
N LYS A 37 -1.57 -4.52 -16.82
CA LYS A 37 -0.96 -5.88 -16.84
C LYS A 37 0.10 -6.08 -17.94
N PHE A 38 0.64 -5.01 -18.49
CA PHE A 38 1.80 -5.02 -19.39
C PHE A 38 2.62 -3.74 -19.19
N PRO A 39 3.95 -3.77 -19.50
CA PRO A 39 4.79 -2.61 -19.35
C PRO A 39 4.37 -1.46 -20.28
N GLN A 40 4.11 -0.29 -19.70
CA GLN A 40 3.71 0.92 -20.43
C GLN A 40 4.25 2.16 -19.74
N LYS A 41 4.61 3.20 -20.50
CA LYS A 41 4.94 4.51 -19.91
C LYS A 41 3.69 5.14 -19.28
N GLN A 42 3.85 5.85 -18.18
CA GLN A 42 2.74 6.58 -17.54
C GLN A 42 2.05 7.57 -18.49
N SER A 43 2.79 8.18 -19.41
CA SER A 43 2.22 9.06 -20.43
C SER A 43 1.21 8.37 -21.36
N GLY A 44 1.35 7.07 -21.55
CA GLY A 44 0.49 6.28 -22.45
C GLY A 44 -0.77 5.69 -21.81
N THR A 45 -1.01 5.89 -20.52
CA THR A 45 -2.22 5.41 -19.83
C THR A 45 -3.05 6.55 -19.30
N GLY A 46 -4.38 6.42 -19.34
CA GLY A 46 -5.31 7.36 -18.70
C GLY A 46 -5.36 7.26 -17.17
N LYS A 47 -4.76 6.22 -16.61
CA LYS A 47 -4.76 5.98 -15.17
C LYS A 47 -3.64 6.74 -14.47
N VAL A 48 -3.87 7.16 -13.23
CA VAL A 48 -2.85 7.77 -12.37
C VAL A 48 -2.23 6.70 -11.50
N ILE A 49 -0.90 6.63 -11.55
CA ILE A 49 -0.12 5.67 -10.79
C ILE A 49 0.93 6.42 -10.00
N THR A 50 0.93 6.25 -8.70
CA THR A 50 2.01 6.69 -7.84
C THR A 50 3.02 5.55 -7.71
N VAL A 51 4.30 5.83 -7.93
CA VAL A 51 5.38 4.84 -7.79
C VAL A 51 6.29 5.24 -6.64
N ILE A 52 6.41 4.34 -5.66
CA ILE A 52 7.45 4.43 -4.64
C ILE A 52 8.66 3.70 -5.19
N THR A 53 9.70 4.44 -5.55
CA THR A 53 10.87 3.90 -6.24
C THR A 53 11.82 3.15 -5.29
N LYS A 54 12.72 2.38 -5.87
CA LYS A 54 13.78 1.68 -5.13
C LYS A 54 14.64 2.63 -4.31
N GLU A 55 15.00 3.77 -4.88
CA GLU A 55 15.81 4.79 -4.22
C GLU A 55 15.09 5.30 -2.97
N ARG A 56 13.78 5.59 -3.08
CA ARG A 56 12.96 6.01 -1.95
C ARG A 56 12.88 4.94 -0.86
N ILE A 57 12.71 3.66 -1.24
CA ILE A 57 12.71 2.53 -0.30
C ILE A 57 14.06 2.40 0.40
N MET A 58 15.17 2.49 -0.33
CA MET A 58 16.53 2.41 0.25
C MET A 58 16.84 3.57 1.20
N GLN A 59 16.32 4.76 0.92
CA GLN A 59 16.47 5.97 1.73
C GLN A 59 15.47 6.06 2.89
N SER A 60 14.60 5.07 3.05
CA SER A 60 13.58 5.02 4.10
C SER A 60 14.03 4.27 5.36
N GLY A 61 15.33 4.05 5.55
CA GLY A 61 15.97 3.19 6.54
C GLY A 61 15.19 3.01 7.84
N GLY A 62 14.89 1.79 8.23
CA GLY A 62 14.15 1.49 9.47
C GLY A 62 12.62 1.71 9.42
N LYS A 63 12.03 2.17 8.30
CA LYS A 63 10.58 2.22 8.12
C LYS A 63 10.02 0.86 7.76
N ASP A 64 8.75 0.62 8.13
CA ASP A 64 7.94 -0.48 7.62
C ASP A 64 7.10 -0.03 6.40
N ILE A 65 6.39 -0.99 5.79
CA ILE A 65 5.56 -0.72 4.61
C ILE A 65 4.40 0.23 4.91
N SER A 66 3.83 0.17 6.12
CA SER A 66 2.71 1.01 6.53
C SER A 66 3.13 2.47 6.65
N GLN A 67 4.31 2.74 7.19
CA GLN A 67 4.90 4.07 7.30
C GLN A 67 5.18 4.67 5.92
N LEU A 68 5.71 3.85 5.00
CA LEU A 68 6.03 4.30 3.65
C LEU A 68 4.77 4.60 2.82
N LEU A 69 3.74 3.74 2.89
CA LEU A 69 2.45 3.97 2.24
C LEU A 69 1.75 5.20 2.81
N ASN A 70 1.84 5.46 4.12
CA ASN A 70 1.23 6.61 4.78
C ASN A 70 1.80 7.96 4.31
N GLU A 71 2.93 7.99 3.62
CA GLU A 71 3.55 9.19 3.04
C GLU A 71 2.97 9.57 1.67
N GLU A 72 2.13 8.72 1.06
CA GLU A 72 1.61 8.96 -0.29
C GLU A 72 0.25 9.67 -0.29
N ALA A 73 0.01 10.49 -1.31
CA ALA A 73 -1.22 11.27 -1.42
C ALA A 73 -2.47 10.37 -1.41
N GLY A 74 -3.48 10.73 -0.61
CA GLY A 74 -4.74 9.98 -0.50
C GLY A 74 -4.66 8.67 0.26
N ILE A 75 -3.51 8.32 0.84
CA ILE A 75 -3.34 7.16 1.71
C ILE A 75 -3.18 7.61 3.16
N ILE A 76 -3.90 6.94 4.05
CA ILE A 76 -3.75 7.05 5.50
C ILE A 76 -3.62 5.63 6.05
N VAL A 77 -2.62 5.42 6.90
CA VAL A 77 -2.46 4.15 7.62
C VAL A 77 -2.45 4.45 9.12
N ASN A 78 -3.57 4.18 9.78
CA ASN A 78 -3.63 4.28 11.23
C ASN A 78 -2.84 3.13 11.87
N GLY A 79 -2.10 3.43 12.91
CA GLY A 79 -1.12 2.53 13.53
C GLY A 79 0.29 2.67 12.94
N ALA A 80 0.51 3.51 11.92
CA ALA A 80 1.82 3.70 11.29
C ALA A 80 2.83 4.38 12.22
N THR A 81 2.38 5.26 13.11
CA THR A 81 3.23 5.96 14.09
C THR A 81 3.05 5.46 15.53
N SER A 82 2.19 4.46 15.71
CA SER A 82 1.93 3.81 16.99
C SER A 82 2.94 2.69 17.28
N ASN A 83 2.60 1.78 18.18
CA ASN A 83 3.41 0.59 18.45
C ASN A 83 3.59 -0.26 17.17
N PRO A 84 4.79 -0.81 16.87
CA PRO A 84 5.02 -1.62 15.67
C PRO A 84 4.04 -2.80 15.54
N GLY A 85 3.66 -3.40 16.65
CA GLY A 85 2.71 -4.49 16.73
C GLY A 85 1.24 -4.11 16.52
N LYS A 86 0.88 -2.83 16.67
CA LYS A 86 -0.49 -2.34 16.47
C LYS A 86 -1.03 -2.64 15.08
N ASP A 87 -2.31 -2.99 14.99
CA ASP A 87 -3.01 -3.19 13.73
C ASP A 87 -2.86 -2.00 12.78
N LYS A 88 -2.59 -2.30 11.51
CA LYS A 88 -2.37 -1.31 10.45
C LYS A 88 -3.62 -1.19 9.58
N SER A 89 -4.44 -0.17 9.84
CA SER A 89 -5.64 0.08 9.04
C SER A 89 -5.34 1.04 7.90
N LEU A 90 -5.33 0.52 6.68
CA LEU A 90 -5.07 1.30 5.47
C LEU A 90 -6.38 1.91 4.92
N PHE A 91 -6.33 3.18 4.58
CA PHE A 91 -7.41 3.89 3.91
C PHE A 91 -6.90 4.51 2.62
N LEU A 92 -7.56 4.24 1.50
CA LEU A 92 -7.24 4.82 0.20
C LEU A 92 -8.39 5.70 -0.26
N ARG A 93 -8.15 7.02 -0.33
CA ARG A 93 -9.18 8.02 -0.69
C ARG A 93 -10.46 7.85 0.15
N GLY A 94 -10.29 7.70 1.45
CA GLY A 94 -11.39 7.51 2.39
C GLY A 94 -12.01 6.12 2.45
N ALA A 95 -11.73 5.22 1.51
CA ALA A 95 -12.18 3.83 1.58
C ALA A 95 -11.30 3.00 2.51
N THR A 96 -11.93 2.07 3.24
CA THR A 96 -11.23 1.14 4.13
C THR A 96 -10.40 0.12 3.36
N ASP A 97 -9.51 -0.57 4.06
CA ASP A 97 -8.60 -1.58 3.57
C ASP A 97 -9.27 -2.69 2.73
N LYS A 98 -10.49 -3.14 3.11
CA LYS A 98 -11.26 -4.15 2.36
C LYS A 98 -11.56 -3.77 0.91
N TYR A 99 -11.43 -2.50 0.54
CA TYR A 99 -11.61 -2.00 -0.82
C TYR A 99 -10.30 -1.81 -1.59
N THR A 100 -9.16 -2.09 -0.97
CA THR A 100 -7.84 -1.96 -1.59
C THR A 100 -7.20 -3.32 -1.77
N LEU A 101 -6.98 -3.73 -3.01
CA LEU A 101 -6.35 -5.00 -3.33
C LEU A 101 -4.83 -4.89 -3.24
N LEU A 102 -4.22 -5.74 -2.43
CA LEU A 102 -2.77 -5.88 -2.36
C LEU A 102 -2.29 -6.99 -3.30
N LEU A 103 -1.27 -6.69 -4.09
CA LEU A 103 -0.58 -7.66 -4.95
C LEU A 103 0.89 -7.77 -4.53
N LEU A 104 1.44 -8.96 -4.65
CA LEU A 104 2.87 -9.19 -4.60
C LEU A 104 3.33 -9.85 -5.90
N ASP A 105 4.16 -9.11 -6.67
CA ASP A 105 4.56 -9.49 -8.03
C ASP A 105 3.38 -9.75 -8.99
N GLY A 106 2.30 -8.99 -8.84
CA GLY A 106 1.08 -9.10 -9.65
C GLY A 106 0.11 -10.20 -9.22
N VAL A 107 0.44 -11.01 -8.20
CA VAL A 107 -0.44 -12.05 -7.63
C VAL A 107 -1.16 -11.48 -6.40
N PRO A 108 -2.51 -11.58 -6.31
CA PRO A 108 -3.26 -11.12 -5.17
C PRO A 108 -2.86 -11.80 -3.86
N LEU A 109 -2.79 -11.01 -2.79
CA LEU A 109 -2.69 -11.46 -1.41
C LEU A 109 -4.06 -11.27 -0.74
N ASN A 110 -4.52 -12.29 -0.01
CA ASN A 110 -5.77 -12.20 0.73
C ASN A 110 -5.73 -13.06 2.00
N ASP A 111 -6.43 -12.61 3.03
CA ASP A 111 -6.67 -13.40 4.24
C ASP A 111 -8.18 -13.52 4.49
N PRO A 112 -8.79 -14.65 4.10
CA PRO A 112 -10.22 -14.87 4.32
C PRO A 112 -10.65 -14.86 5.80
N SER A 113 -9.71 -15.08 6.73
CA SER A 113 -9.97 -15.04 8.18
C SER A 113 -9.91 -13.63 8.76
N GLY A 114 -9.38 -12.67 8.01
CA GLY A 114 -9.30 -11.27 8.40
C GLY A 114 -10.65 -10.55 8.33
N VAL A 115 -10.79 -9.47 9.08
CA VAL A 115 -11.98 -8.61 9.03
C VAL A 115 -12.16 -8.05 7.61
N GLY A 116 -13.31 -8.30 7.00
CA GLY A 116 -13.58 -7.89 5.63
C GLY A 116 -12.71 -8.57 4.56
N GLY A 117 -11.92 -9.60 4.90
CA GLY A 117 -10.95 -10.22 4.03
C GLY A 117 -9.69 -9.37 3.80
N SER A 118 -9.43 -8.40 4.68
CA SER A 118 -8.26 -7.50 4.58
C SER A 118 -6.96 -8.25 4.87
N PHE A 119 -5.92 -7.90 4.12
CA PHE A 119 -4.58 -8.45 4.33
C PHE A 119 -3.80 -7.64 5.37
N ASP A 120 -3.12 -8.32 6.27
CA ASP A 120 -2.34 -7.71 7.34
C ASP A 120 -0.95 -7.24 6.85
N LEU A 121 -0.76 -5.92 6.80
CA LEU A 121 0.51 -5.33 6.33
C LEU A 121 1.72 -5.72 7.20
N ARG A 122 1.53 -6.15 8.45
CA ARG A 122 2.61 -6.63 9.34
C ARG A 122 3.25 -7.93 8.84
N LEU A 123 2.59 -8.68 7.94
CA LEU A 123 3.14 -9.88 7.30
C LEU A 123 4.08 -9.57 6.14
N LEU A 124 4.22 -8.31 5.73
CA LEU A 124 5.10 -7.87 4.65
C LEU A 124 6.37 -7.22 5.18
N SER A 125 7.45 -7.30 4.39
CA SER A 125 8.71 -6.60 4.64
C SER A 125 9.15 -5.81 3.42
N LEU A 126 9.73 -4.62 3.62
CA LEU A 126 10.27 -3.75 2.56
C LEU A 126 11.63 -4.24 1.99
N ASP A 127 12.32 -5.15 2.67
CA ASP A 127 13.74 -5.39 2.43
C ASP A 127 14.07 -6.01 1.07
N ASN A 128 13.12 -6.74 0.48
CA ASN A 128 13.27 -7.35 -0.85
C ASN A 128 12.37 -6.68 -1.92
N ILE A 129 11.96 -5.43 -1.72
CA ILE A 129 11.09 -4.72 -2.64
C ILE A 129 11.91 -3.83 -3.57
N GLU A 130 11.64 -3.91 -4.87
CA GLU A 130 12.21 -3.05 -5.91
C GLU A 130 11.45 -1.74 -6.02
N ARG A 131 10.10 -1.78 -6.02
CA ARG A 131 9.21 -0.63 -6.04
C ARG A 131 7.79 -1.02 -5.63
N ILE A 132 6.97 -0.03 -5.32
CA ILE A 132 5.54 -0.20 -5.06
C ILE A 132 4.78 0.67 -6.06
N GLU A 133 3.87 0.05 -6.84
CA GLU A 133 2.98 0.75 -7.76
C GLU A 133 1.59 0.87 -7.14
N ILE A 134 1.10 2.09 -6.94
CA ILE A 134 -0.19 2.40 -6.33
C ILE A 134 -1.10 2.93 -7.42
N LEU A 135 -2.08 2.13 -7.81
CA LEU A 135 -3.09 2.47 -8.80
C LEU A 135 -4.38 2.85 -8.08
N LYS A 136 -4.72 4.12 -8.12
CA LYS A 136 -5.89 4.68 -7.42
C LYS A 136 -7.15 4.58 -8.29
N GLY A 137 -8.33 4.63 -7.66
CA GLY A 137 -9.62 4.44 -8.31
C GLY A 137 -9.99 2.97 -8.55
N SER A 138 -11.22 2.67 -8.96
CA SER A 138 -11.66 1.28 -9.12
C SER A 138 -10.92 0.56 -10.24
N GLN A 139 -10.38 -0.61 -9.93
CA GLN A 139 -9.64 -1.48 -10.85
C GLN A 139 -10.27 -2.88 -10.97
N SER A 140 -11.54 -3.00 -10.56
CA SER A 140 -12.24 -4.30 -10.53
C SER A 140 -12.35 -4.97 -11.90
N THR A 141 -12.29 -4.22 -12.99
CA THR A 141 -12.30 -4.77 -14.37
C THR A 141 -11.08 -5.65 -14.64
N LEU A 142 -9.86 -5.22 -14.24
CA LEU A 142 -8.64 -6.00 -14.46
C LEU A 142 -8.33 -6.97 -13.32
N TYR A 143 -8.62 -6.58 -12.07
CA TYR A 143 -8.15 -7.27 -10.88
C TYR A 143 -9.26 -7.96 -10.07
N GLY A 144 -10.54 -7.71 -10.38
CA GLY A 144 -11.69 -8.39 -9.77
C GLY A 144 -12.16 -7.79 -8.46
N SER A 145 -12.72 -8.64 -7.60
CA SER A 145 -13.24 -8.25 -6.29
C SER A 145 -12.17 -7.58 -5.43
N ASN A 146 -12.60 -6.67 -4.53
CA ASN A 146 -11.79 -5.90 -3.59
C ASN A 146 -10.93 -4.77 -4.19
N ALA A 147 -10.78 -4.66 -5.52
CA ALA A 147 -10.10 -3.55 -6.19
C ALA A 147 -11.04 -2.35 -6.43
N VAL A 148 -11.83 -1.96 -5.41
CA VAL A 148 -12.86 -0.90 -5.49
C VAL A 148 -12.26 0.50 -5.30
N ALA A 149 -11.31 0.65 -4.39
CA ALA A 149 -10.62 1.92 -4.14
C ALA A 149 -9.30 2.03 -4.88
N GLY A 150 -8.66 0.90 -5.15
CA GLY A 150 -7.40 0.83 -5.86
C GLY A 150 -6.68 -0.50 -5.71
N VAL A 151 -5.48 -0.52 -6.27
CA VAL A 151 -4.55 -1.65 -6.21
C VAL A 151 -3.19 -1.15 -5.75
N ILE A 152 -2.57 -1.83 -4.81
CA ILE A 152 -1.19 -1.62 -4.39
C ILE A 152 -0.40 -2.85 -4.78
N ASN A 153 0.47 -2.73 -5.79
CA ASN A 153 1.31 -3.82 -6.27
C ASN A 153 2.74 -3.65 -5.75
N ILE A 154 3.15 -4.58 -4.93
CA ILE A 154 4.48 -4.66 -4.34
C ILE A 154 5.33 -5.52 -5.27
N ILE A 155 6.38 -4.95 -5.84
CA ILE A 155 7.23 -5.61 -6.82
C ILE A 155 8.57 -5.94 -6.18
N SER A 156 8.90 -7.22 -6.12
CA SER A 156 10.13 -7.71 -5.50
C SER A 156 11.35 -7.48 -6.38
N LYS A 157 12.53 -7.37 -5.76
CA LYS A 157 13.83 -7.25 -6.45
C LYS A 157 14.10 -8.48 -7.30
N LYS A 158 14.49 -8.24 -8.55
CA LYS A 158 14.92 -9.30 -9.48
C LYS A 158 16.44 -9.39 -9.52
N PRO A 159 17.01 -10.60 -9.60
CA PRO A 159 18.44 -10.78 -9.83
C PRO A 159 18.88 -10.16 -11.17
N VAL A 160 20.02 -9.48 -11.17
CA VAL A 160 20.53 -8.80 -12.39
C VAL A 160 21.95 -9.23 -12.77
N THR A 161 22.68 -9.88 -11.86
CA THR A 161 24.09 -10.21 -12.04
C THR A 161 24.34 -11.68 -12.26
N LYS A 162 25.33 -12.00 -13.11
CA LYS A 162 25.76 -13.38 -13.36
C LYS A 162 26.46 -14.00 -12.14
N ASN A 163 27.18 -13.20 -11.35
CA ASN A 163 27.80 -13.65 -10.12
C ASN A 163 26.81 -13.59 -8.97
N PRO A 164 26.88 -14.49 -7.99
CA PRO A 164 26.12 -14.37 -6.76
C PRO A 164 26.33 -13.01 -6.11
N GLN A 165 25.26 -12.37 -5.68
CA GLN A 165 25.29 -11.13 -4.92
C GLN A 165 24.72 -11.39 -3.53
N PHE A 166 25.46 -10.98 -2.53
CA PHE A 166 24.99 -10.94 -1.15
C PHE A 166 24.75 -9.49 -0.73
N LYS A 167 23.55 -9.21 -0.22
CA LYS A 167 23.15 -7.89 0.30
C LYS A 167 22.60 -8.05 1.68
N GLY A 168 22.81 -7.06 2.52
CA GLY A 168 22.28 -7.07 3.87
C GLY A 168 21.97 -5.69 4.40
N LEU A 169 21.14 -5.69 5.45
CA LEU A 169 20.78 -4.54 6.25
C LEU A 169 20.86 -4.95 7.72
N LEU A 170 21.50 -4.12 8.52
CA LEU A 170 21.44 -4.19 9.97
C LEU A 170 21.03 -2.83 10.52
N THR A 171 20.06 -2.78 11.42
CA THR A 171 19.65 -1.55 12.11
C THR A 171 19.47 -1.80 13.60
N TYR A 172 19.76 -0.77 14.38
CA TYR A 172 19.45 -0.72 15.79
C TYR A 172 18.94 0.67 16.16
N GLY A 173 17.94 0.76 17.03
CA GLY A 173 17.35 2.06 17.33
C GLY A 173 16.51 2.10 18.60
N GLY A 174 15.71 3.16 18.72
CA GLY A 174 14.83 3.41 19.85
C GLY A 174 13.90 2.23 20.14
N TYR A 175 13.44 2.14 21.40
CA TYR A 175 12.59 1.06 21.90
C TYR A 175 13.25 -0.33 21.78
N ASN A 176 14.58 -0.40 21.88
CA ASN A 176 15.38 -1.62 21.70
C ASN A 176 15.06 -2.33 20.37
N SER A 177 14.83 -1.54 19.30
CA SER A 177 14.46 -2.09 18.00
C SER A 177 15.71 -2.60 17.27
N PHE A 178 15.66 -3.85 16.81
CA PHE A 178 16.69 -4.46 15.97
C PHE A 178 16.08 -5.04 14.71
N LYS A 179 16.70 -4.81 13.56
CA LYS A 179 16.31 -5.45 12.30
C LYS A 179 17.56 -5.94 11.58
N GLY A 180 17.51 -7.19 11.14
CA GLY A 180 18.50 -7.84 10.29
C GLY A 180 17.85 -8.35 9.00
N ASN A 181 18.50 -8.11 7.86
CA ASN A 181 18.12 -8.65 6.57
C ASN A 181 19.33 -9.25 5.86
N ALA A 182 19.13 -10.40 5.22
CA ALA A 182 20.13 -11.05 4.36
C ALA A 182 19.46 -11.48 3.06
N ASN A 183 20.05 -11.09 1.94
CA ASN A 183 19.56 -11.41 0.60
C ASN A 183 20.68 -12.00 -0.25
N LEU A 184 20.41 -13.14 -0.87
CA LEU A 184 21.28 -13.79 -1.85
C LEU A 184 20.55 -13.91 -3.17
N SER A 185 21.18 -13.44 -4.26
CA SER A 185 20.56 -13.43 -5.58
C SER A 185 21.57 -13.63 -6.70
N GLN A 186 21.16 -14.31 -7.76
CA GLN A 186 21.97 -14.53 -8.97
C GLN A 186 21.07 -14.73 -10.18
N LYS A 187 21.54 -14.32 -11.34
CA LYS A 187 20.93 -14.55 -12.64
C LYS A 187 21.91 -15.21 -13.58
N THR A 188 21.67 -16.47 -13.89
CA THR A 188 22.37 -17.18 -14.98
C THR A 188 21.50 -17.18 -16.25
N LYS A 189 21.95 -17.84 -17.31
CA LYS A 189 21.15 -18.00 -18.53
C LYS A 189 19.90 -18.85 -18.28
N ILE A 190 20.01 -19.90 -17.45
CA ILE A 190 18.94 -20.87 -17.20
C ILE A 190 18.21 -20.57 -15.90
N LEU A 191 18.94 -20.24 -14.83
CA LEU A 191 18.41 -20.10 -13.48
C LEU A 191 18.61 -18.69 -12.94
N GLU A 192 17.53 -18.13 -12.42
CA GLU A 192 17.53 -16.93 -11.58
C GLU A 192 17.06 -17.34 -10.19
N TYR A 193 17.69 -16.85 -9.12
CA TYR A 193 17.19 -17.05 -7.77
C TYR A 193 17.34 -15.79 -6.93
N ASN A 194 16.37 -15.57 -6.05
CA ASN A 194 16.38 -14.55 -5.02
C ASN A 194 15.88 -15.18 -3.72
N VAL A 195 16.76 -15.25 -2.72
CA VAL A 195 16.45 -15.74 -1.37
C VAL A 195 16.68 -14.61 -0.40
N ASN A 196 15.68 -14.30 0.40
CA ASN A 196 15.69 -13.21 1.35
C ASN A 196 15.22 -13.68 2.73
N TYR A 197 15.93 -13.29 3.78
CA TYR A 197 15.55 -13.52 5.18
C TYR A 197 15.50 -12.19 5.93
N VAL A 198 14.49 -12.04 6.77
CA VAL A 198 14.30 -10.86 7.64
C VAL A 198 14.01 -11.32 9.06
N TYR A 199 14.67 -10.67 10.00
CA TYR A 199 14.36 -10.70 11.42
C TYR A 199 14.17 -9.27 11.92
N ASN A 200 13.08 -8.99 12.61
CA ASN A 200 12.78 -7.68 13.18
C ASN A 200 12.18 -7.86 14.58
N THR A 201 12.67 -7.10 15.55
CA THR A 201 12.19 -7.16 16.94
C THR A 201 12.26 -5.79 17.59
N THR A 202 11.37 -5.55 18.55
CA THR A 202 11.34 -4.32 19.37
C THR A 202 10.63 -4.60 20.69
N ASP A 203 11.06 -3.92 21.77
CA ASP A 203 10.30 -3.93 23.03
C ASP A 203 9.00 -3.14 22.93
N GLY A 204 8.92 -2.21 21.95
CA GLY A 204 7.72 -1.38 21.74
C GLY A 204 7.46 -0.37 22.86
N ILE A 205 6.21 0.05 22.89
CA ILE A 205 5.59 0.88 23.94
C ILE A 205 4.26 0.23 24.31
N SER A 206 3.65 0.54 25.45
CA SER A 206 2.27 0.15 25.71
C SER A 206 1.36 0.71 24.63
N GLU A 207 0.47 -0.10 24.07
CA GLU A 207 -0.52 0.37 23.09
C GLU A 207 -1.54 1.28 23.74
N ALA A 208 -2.09 0.91 24.91
CA ALA A 208 -3.04 1.74 25.66
C ALA A 208 -2.34 2.97 26.24
N ARG A 209 -3.08 4.09 26.26
CA ARG A 209 -2.57 5.33 26.82
C ARG A 209 -2.93 5.46 28.28
N ASP A 210 -1.92 5.54 29.13
CA ASP A 210 -2.10 5.93 30.52
C ASP A 210 -2.42 7.43 30.61
N THR A 211 -3.63 7.76 31.04
CA THR A 211 -4.11 9.14 31.24
C THR A 211 -3.69 9.71 32.57
N THR A 212 -3.33 8.86 33.52
CA THR A 212 -2.93 9.26 34.88
C THR A 212 -1.45 9.57 34.97
N GLY A 213 -0.64 9.01 34.06
CA GLY A 213 0.82 9.04 34.08
C GLY A 213 1.44 8.33 35.27
N LYS A 214 0.64 7.54 36.01
CA LYS A 214 1.02 6.81 37.24
C LYS A 214 0.78 5.31 37.13
N ALA A 215 -0.03 4.87 36.16
CA ALA A 215 -0.23 3.46 35.87
C ALA A 215 1.06 2.90 35.24
N ASN A 216 1.48 1.75 35.72
CA ASN A 216 2.68 1.10 35.22
C ASN A 216 2.30 0.12 34.09
N PHE A 217 1.79 0.68 32.97
CA PHE A 217 1.43 -0.10 31.79
C PHE A 217 2.67 -0.79 31.21
N ASP A 218 2.53 -2.04 30.81
CA ASP A 218 3.63 -2.80 30.24
C ASP A 218 3.94 -2.39 28.80
N LYS A 219 5.02 -2.95 28.23
CA LYS A 219 5.40 -2.68 26.84
C LYS A 219 4.88 -3.79 25.95
N ASP A 220 4.23 -3.40 24.86
CA ASP A 220 3.74 -4.33 23.84
C ASP A 220 4.84 -4.62 22.81
N GLY A 221 5.66 -5.61 23.11
CA GLY A 221 6.75 -6.03 22.22
C GLY A 221 6.24 -6.63 20.92
N PHE A 222 7.08 -6.59 19.88
CA PHE A 222 6.80 -7.15 18.57
C PHE A 222 8.01 -7.85 17.98
N THR A 223 7.81 -9.03 17.38
CA THR A 223 8.85 -9.76 16.67
C THR A 223 8.29 -10.32 15.36
N GLN A 224 9.02 -10.12 14.26
CA GLN A 224 8.69 -10.64 12.93
C GLN A 224 9.85 -11.42 12.34
N GLN A 225 9.55 -12.53 11.67
CA GLN A 225 10.48 -13.30 10.84
C GLN A 225 9.85 -13.54 9.49
N ALA A 226 10.63 -13.38 8.41
CA ALA A 226 10.15 -13.67 7.07
C ALA A 226 11.25 -14.30 6.20
N VAL A 227 10.85 -15.27 5.39
CA VAL A 227 11.66 -15.88 4.33
C VAL A 227 10.94 -15.69 3.01
N GLN A 228 11.65 -15.28 1.98
CA GLN A 228 11.14 -15.22 0.61
C GLN A 228 12.11 -15.93 -0.31
N THR A 229 11.60 -16.83 -1.14
CA THR A 229 12.36 -17.50 -2.18
C THR A 229 11.61 -17.40 -3.50
N VAL A 230 12.23 -16.86 -4.51
CA VAL A 230 11.72 -16.80 -5.88
C VAL A 230 12.77 -17.39 -6.80
N LEU A 231 12.36 -18.39 -7.58
CA LEU A 231 13.17 -18.98 -8.61
C LEU A 231 12.63 -18.55 -9.98
N GLY A 232 13.51 -18.36 -10.94
CA GLY A 232 13.16 -18.11 -12.34
C GLY A 232 13.92 -19.13 -13.21
N ILE A 233 13.20 -20.01 -13.88
CA ILE A 233 13.76 -21.05 -14.74
C ILE A 233 13.42 -20.69 -16.18
N ASN A 234 14.45 -20.28 -16.94
CA ASN A 234 14.32 -20.00 -18.37
C ASN A 234 14.43 -21.33 -19.12
N VAL A 235 13.28 -21.99 -19.38
CA VAL A 235 13.22 -23.28 -20.08
C VAL A 235 13.66 -23.11 -21.55
N THR A 236 13.22 -22.01 -22.15
CA THR A 236 13.66 -21.51 -23.46
C THR A 236 13.74 -19.99 -23.42
N ASP A 237 14.23 -19.35 -24.49
CA ASP A 237 14.21 -17.88 -24.61
C ASP A 237 12.79 -17.29 -24.62
N LYS A 238 11.77 -18.13 -24.86
CA LYS A 238 10.35 -17.72 -24.91
C LYS A 238 9.54 -18.18 -23.71
N PHE A 239 9.98 -19.19 -22.98
CA PHE A 239 9.23 -19.77 -21.88
C PHE A 239 10.00 -19.69 -20.57
N LYS A 240 9.43 -18.97 -19.61
CA LYS A 240 9.93 -18.83 -18.24
C LYS A 240 8.90 -19.36 -17.25
N PHE A 241 9.39 -20.08 -16.26
CA PHE A 241 8.65 -20.68 -15.16
C PHE A 241 9.23 -20.16 -13.84
N SER A 242 8.42 -19.63 -12.95
CA SER A 242 8.91 -18.96 -11.74
C SER A 242 8.10 -19.40 -10.51
N PRO A 243 8.47 -20.52 -9.85
CA PRO A 243 7.91 -20.89 -8.57
C PRO A 243 8.42 -19.98 -7.46
N TYR A 244 7.58 -19.77 -6.46
CA TYR A 244 7.94 -18.99 -5.29
C TYR A 244 7.38 -19.61 -4.00
N TYR A 245 8.09 -19.37 -2.90
CA TYR A 245 7.65 -19.64 -1.55
C TYR A 245 8.00 -18.47 -0.66
N ARG A 246 7.01 -18.01 0.11
CA ARG A 246 7.15 -16.91 1.07
C ARG A 246 6.50 -17.34 2.38
N PHE A 247 7.25 -17.19 3.45
CA PHE A 247 6.75 -17.41 4.80
C PHE A 247 7.00 -16.18 5.63
N SER A 248 6.00 -15.72 6.36
CA SER A 248 6.13 -14.66 7.34
C SER A 248 5.39 -15.03 8.61
N LYS A 249 5.99 -14.73 9.74
CA LYS A 249 5.38 -14.91 11.06
C LYS A 249 5.71 -13.70 11.92
N PHE A 250 4.73 -13.20 12.63
CA PHE A 250 4.95 -12.25 13.71
C PHE A 250 4.25 -12.68 15.00
N LYS A 251 4.73 -12.16 16.12
CA LYS A 251 4.10 -12.25 17.44
C LYS A 251 4.28 -10.93 18.18
N GLY A 252 3.37 -10.62 19.07
CA GLY A 252 3.44 -9.42 19.90
C GLY A 252 2.41 -9.45 21.01
N SER A 253 2.44 -8.41 21.81
CA SER A 253 1.47 -8.14 22.86
C SER A 253 0.49 -7.05 22.40
N TYR A 254 -0.66 -6.95 23.03
CA TYR A 254 -1.66 -5.92 22.78
C TYR A 254 -2.54 -5.70 24.00
N ASP A 255 -3.08 -4.51 24.15
CA ASP A 255 -3.88 -4.09 25.28
C ASP A 255 -5.38 -4.41 25.10
N ALA A 256 -6.12 -4.48 26.21
CA ALA A 256 -7.53 -4.88 26.20
C ALA A 256 -8.42 -3.91 25.45
N ALA A 257 -8.18 -2.61 25.60
CA ALA A 257 -9.00 -1.55 25.00
C ALA A 257 -8.29 -0.18 25.06
N SER A 258 -8.95 0.86 24.56
CA SER A 258 -8.55 2.24 24.79
C SER A 258 -8.35 2.50 26.28
N PHE A 259 -7.18 3.05 26.66
CA PHE A 259 -6.80 3.39 28.04
C PHE A 259 -6.75 2.20 29.03
N THR A 260 -6.80 0.96 28.54
CA THR A 260 -6.88 -0.25 29.40
C THR A 260 -5.79 -1.23 29.01
N ASP A 261 -4.79 -1.33 29.89
CA ASP A 261 -3.67 -2.24 29.80
C ASP A 261 -4.09 -3.71 30.04
N ALA A 262 -3.45 -4.65 29.36
CA ALA A 262 -3.64 -6.08 29.58
C ALA A 262 -2.52 -6.91 28.96
N PRO A 263 -2.10 -8.02 29.60
CA PRO A 263 -1.05 -8.90 29.10
C PRO A 263 -1.56 -9.85 28.00
N ASN A 264 -2.25 -9.32 27.00
CA ASN A 264 -2.73 -10.13 25.89
C ASN A 264 -1.62 -10.36 24.86
N HIS A 265 -1.71 -11.48 24.15
CA HIS A 265 -0.75 -11.84 23.12
C HIS A 265 -1.45 -12.20 21.81
N TYR A 266 -0.78 -11.92 20.71
CA TYR A 266 -1.22 -12.38 19.40
C TYR A 266 -0.06 -12.89 18.57
N SER A 267 -0.36 -13.78 17.64
CA SER A 267 0.55 -14.17 16.59
C SER A 267 -0.19 -14.40 15.27
N ALA A 268 0.46 -14.09 14.17
CA ALA A 268 -0.03 -14.48 12.86
C ALA A 268 1.10 -15.04 12.01
N SER A 269 0.76 -15.97 11.12
CA SER A 269 1.69 -16.49 10.12
C SER A 269 1.00 -16.62 8.78
N LEU A 270 1.75 -16.35 7.72
CA LEU A 270 1.37 -16.51 6.32
C LEU A 270 2.34 -17.47 5.65
N SER A 271 1.82 -18.52 5.01
CA SER A 271 2.51 -19.29 4.00
C SER A 271 1.92 -18.93 2.64
N ASN A 272 2.68 -18.26 1.79
CA ASN A 272 2.30 -17.89 0.44
C ASN A 272 3.18 -18.66 -0.54
N THR A 273 2.59 -19.57 -1.30
CA THR A 273 3.29 -20.38 -2.30
C THR A 273 2.61 -20.26 -3.64
N GLY A 274 3.36 -20.42 -4.69
CA GLY A 274 2.75 -20.37 -6.01
C GLY A 274 3.75 -20.40 -7.15
N LEU A 275 3.24 -20.01 -8.30
CA LEU A 275 3.89 -20.11 -9.56
C LEU A 275 3.45 -18.99 -10.47
N THR A 276 4.38 -18.33 -11.13
CA THR A 276 4.11 -17.52 -12.31
C THR A 276 4.82 -18.10 -13.51
N SER A 277 4.16 -18.16 -14.65
CA SER A 277 4.79 -18.57 -15.91
C SER A 277 4.42 -17.62 -17.03
N GLN A 278 5.33 -17.47 -17.97
CA GLN A 278 5.13 -16.64 -19.16
C GLN A 278 5.63 -17.36 -20.40
N TYR A 279 4.87 -17.23 -21.48
CA TYR A 279 5.25 -17.70 -22.82
C TYR A 279 5.14 -16.55 -23.81
N ILE A 280 6.27 -16.18 -24.43
CA ILE A 280 6.38 -15.10 -25.40
C ILE A 280 6.16 -15.66 -26.80
N TYR A 281 5.18 -15.11 -27.52
CA TYR A 281 4.94 -15.42 -28.92
C TYR A 281 5.04 -14.15 -29.79
N LYS A 282 4.89 -14.28 -31.10
CA LYS A 282 5.20 -13.22 -32.07
C LYS A 282 4.62 -11.83 -31.72
N ASN A 283 3.36 -11.77 -31.27
CA ASN A 283 2.66 -10.50 -31.03
C ASN A 283 2.21 -10.30 -29.58
N GLY A 284 2.67 -11.14 -28.66
CA GLY A 284 2.20 -11.01 -27.27
C GLY A 284 2.85 -12.00 -26.31
N THR A 285 2.26 -12.08 -25.13
CA THR A 285 2.70 -12.97 -24.06
C THR A 285 1.50 -13.58 -23.36
N VAL A 286 1.52 -14.88 -23.14
CA VAL A 286 0.57 -15.60 -22.30
C VAL A 286 1.19 -15.77 -20.91
N PHE A 287 0.37 -15.56 -19.88
CA PHE A 287 0.72 -15.75 -18.48
C PHE A 287 -0.22 -16.79 -17.84
N LEU A 288 0.35 -17.59 -16.96
CA LEU A 288 -0.38 -18.45 -16.04
C LEU A 288 0.17 -18.22 -14.63
N ASN A 289 -0.68 -17.75 -13.73
CA ASN A 289 -0.35 -17.46 -12.35
C ASN A 289 -1.19 -18.36 -11.43
N TYR A 290 -0.54 -18.96 -10.46
CA TYR A 290 -1.18 -19.64 -9.34
C TYR A 290 -0.62 -19.07 -8.05
N GLY A 291 -1.48 -18.81 -7.08
CA GLY A 291 -1.13 -18.41 -5.72
C GLY A 291 -1.99 -19.15 -4.70
N TYR A 292 -1.37 -19.54 -3.59
CA TYR A 292 -2.02 -20.10 -2.43
C TYR A 292 -1.52 -19.38 -1.18
N ASP A 293 -2.45 -18.78 -0.43
CA ASP A 293 -2.19 -18.17 0.87
C ASP A 293 -2.83 -19.03 1.96
N PHE A 294 -2.05 -19.40 2.96
CA PHE A 294 -2.53 -19.97 4.19
C PHE A 294 -2.14 -19.05 5.35
N THR A 295 -3.14 -18.44 5.96
CA THR A 295 -2.97 -17.56 7.11
C THR A 295 -3.50 -18.24 8.36
N LYS A 296 -2.69 -18.24 9.43
CA LYS A 296 -3.10 -18.67 10.77
C LYS A 296 -2.95 -17.48 11.71
N ARG A 297 -3.99 -17.19 12.48
CA ARG A 297 -4.02 -16.16 13.53
C ARG A 297 -4.35 -16.81 14.86
N ASN A 298 -3.66 -16.35 15.90
CA ASN A 298 -3.91 -16.77 17.27
C ASN A 298 -3.91 -15.54 18.18
N TYR A 299 -4.97 -15.37 18.93
CA TYR A 299 -5.15 -14.33 19.95
C TYR A 299 -5.33 -14.99 21.29
N THR A 300 -4.55 -14.59 22.28
CA THR A 300 -4.64 -15.07 23.66
C THR A 300 -4.97 -13.89 24.57
N SER A 301 -6.00 -14.01 25.36
CA SER A 301 -6.44 -12.99 26.32
C SER A 301 -6.93 -13.65 27.61
N GLN A 302 -7.39 -12.85 28.57
CA GLN A 302 -8.04 -13.37 29.78
C GLN A 302 -9.29 -14.23 29.51
N TYR A 303 -9.87 -14.14 28.30
CA TYR A 303 -11.04 -14.93 27.87
C TYR A 303 -10.64 -16.24 27.19
N GLY A 304 -9.35 -16.57 27.15
CA GLY A 304 -8.81 -17.76 26.52
C GLY A 304 -8.12 -17.50 25.19
N GLU A 305 -7.95 -18.57 24.43
CA GLU A 305 -7.29 -18.59 23.13
C GLU A 305 -8.32 -18.62 21.99
N PHE A 306 -8.10 -17.79 20.98
CA PHE A 306 -8.93 -17.75 19.78
C PHE A 306 -8.04 -17.96 18.54
N ILE A 307 -8.28 -19.06 17.82
CA ILE A 307 -7.53 -19.41 16.60
C ILE A 307 -8.45 -19.31 15.39
N THR A 308 -7.96 -18.70 14.32
CA THR A 308 -8.65 -18.66 13.04
C THR A 308 -7.68 -18.89 11.89
N ASN A 309 -8.13 -19.63 10.87
CA ASN A 309 -7.35 -19.95 9.69
C ASN A 309 -8.08 -19.50 8.42
N GLY A 310 -7.33 -18.93 7.50
CA GLY A 310 -7.79 -18.55 6.18
C GLY A 310 -7.00 -19.23 5.09
N LYS A 311 -7.69 -19.71 4.04
CA LYS A 311 -7.08 -20.29 2.84
C LYS A 311 -7.60 -19.57 1.61
N PHE A 312 -6.68 -19.06 0.81
CA PHE A 312 -7.01 -18.36 -0.43
C PHE A 312 -6.28 -19.01 -1.60
N HIS A 313 -7.02 -19.38 -2.62
CA HIS A 313 -6.47 -19.87 -3.90
C HIS A 313 -6.77 -18.86 -4.99
N HIS A 314 -5.79 -18.58 -5.81
CA HIS A 314 -5.89 -17.72 -6.98
C HIS A 314 -5.28 -18.42 -8.19
N VAL A 315 -6.05 -18.54 -9.26
CA VAL A 315 -5.59 -19.03 -10.56
C VAL A 315 -5.95 -17.99 -11.60
N GLU A 316 -5.00 -17.55 -12.40
CA GLU A 316 -5.26 -16.61 -13.48
C GLU A 316 -4.47 -16.98 -14.73
N ALA A 317 -5.17 -17.20 -15.83
CA ALA A 317 -4.59 -17.31 -17.16
C ALA A 317 -4.96 -16.08 -17.98
N TYR A 318 -3.98 -15.38 -18.54
CA TYR A 318 -4.26 -14.22 -19.38
C TYR A 318 -3.22 -14.03 -20.47
N THR A 319 -3.60 -13.29 -21.49
CA THR A 319 -2.70 -12.86 -22.56
C THR A 319 -2.72 -11.35 -22.70
N ASN A 320 -1.58 -10.76 -22.97
CA ASN A 320 -1.47 -9.45 -23.58
C ASN A 320 -1.07 -9.62 -25.07
N HIS A 321 -1.75 -8.93 -25.96
CA HIS A 321 -1.58 -9.10 -27.38
C HIS A 321 -1.67 -7.78 -28.15
N ASN A 322 -0.71 -7.55 -29.04
CA ASN A 322 -0.71 -6.43 -29.98
C ASN A 322 -1.46 -6.82 -31.26
N LEU A 323 -2.69 -6.36 -31.42
CA LEU A 323 -3.44 -6.52 -32.67
C LEU A 323 -2.84 -5.68 -33.80
N SER A 324 -2.38 -4.48 -33.45
CA SER A 324 -1.72 -3.56 -34.36
C SER A 324 -0.77 -2.63 -33.59
N LYS A 325 -0.11 -1.69 -34.28
CA LYS A 325 0.68 -0.62 -33.63
C LYS A 325 -0.18 0.27 -32.71
N ASN A 326 -1.49 0.34 -32.98
CA ASN A 326 -2.41 1.26 -32.34
C ASN A 326 -3.43 0.56 -31.41
N VAL A 327 -3.54 -0.76 -31.47
CA VAL A 327 -4.52 -1.52 -30.70
C VAL A 327 -3.83 -2.68 -29.99
N HIS A 328 -3.96 -2.68 -28.68
CA HIS A 328 -3.53 -3.74 -27.79
C HIS A 328 -4.72 -4.26 -26.99
N PHE A 329 -4.74 -5.53 -26.62
CA PHE A 329 -5.74 -6.05 -25.70
C PHE A 329 -5.12 -6.94 -24.63
N VAL A 330 -5.83 -7.04 -23.51
CA VAL A 330 -5.59 -8.00 -22.44
C VAL A 330 -6.87 -8.80 -22.23
N ALA A 331 -6.80 -10.13 -22.35
CA ALA A 331 -7.91 -11.02 -22.11
C ALA A 331 -7.49 -12.12 -21.14
N GLY A 332 -8.36 -12.50 -20.21
CA GLY A 332 -8.02 -13.51 -19.22
C GLY A 332 -9.21 -14.14 -18.53
N LEU A 333 -8.92 -15.22 -17.83
CA LEU A 333 -9.80 -15.95 -16.95
C LEU A 333 -9.18 -16.03 -15.57
N ASN A 334 -9.92 -15.59 -14.56
CA ASN A 334 -9.49 -15.57 -13.17
C ASN A 334 -10.43 -16.41 -12.31
N TYR A 335 -9.87 -17.26 -11.45
CA TYR A 335 -10.59 -18.01 -10.43
C TYR A 335 -10.00 -17.72 -9.06
N GLN A 336 -10.87 -17.45 -8.09
CA GLN A 336 -10.51 -17.20 -6.70
C GLN A 336 -11.39 -18.04 -5.78
N SER A 337 -10.79 -18.65 -4.75
CA SER A 337 -11.49 -19.40 -3.73
C SER A 337 -11.02 -18.97 -2.35
N TYR A 338 -11.97 -18.68 -1.48
CA TYR A 338 -11.79 -18.16 -0.13
C TYR A 338 -12.41 -19.14 0.86
N ARG A 339 -11.62 -19.65 1.82
CA ARG A 339 -12.08 -20.60 2.83
C ARG A 339 -11.63 -20.18 4.22
N ILE A 340 -12.52 -20.34 5.20
CA ILE A 340 -12.20 -20.34 6.64
C ILE A 340 -12.47 -21.71 7.22
N ASP A 341 -11.77 -22.12 8.28
CA ASP A 341 -11.88 -23.46 8.85
C ASP A 341 -12.94 -23.54 9.98
N ALA A 342 -13.38 -22.38 10.52
CA ALA A 342 -14.37 -22.33 11.59
C ALA A 342 -15.36 -21.16 11.40
N PRO A 343 -16.60 -21.41 10.92
CA PRO A 343 -17.07 -22.69 10.36
C PRO A 343 -16.40 -23.02 9.03
N ASP A 344 -16.29 -24.30 8.71
CA ASP A 344 -15.71 -24.73 7.43
C ASP A 344 -16.60 -24.31 6.25
N THR A 345 -16.21 -23.22 5.61
CA THR A 345 -17.01 -22.59 4.53
C THR A 345 -16.12 -22.00 3.46
N THR A 346 -16.58 -22.15 2.21
CA THR A 346 -15.85 -21.73 1.01
C THR A 346 -16.74 -20.90 0.09
N ASN A 347 -16.21 -19.75 -0.35
CA ASN A 347 -16.77 -18.95 -1.44
C ASN A 347 -15.82 -18.94 -2.63
N SER A 348 -16.36 -18.85 -3.84
CA SER A 348 -15.55 -18.76 -5.05
C SER A 348 -16.10 -17.79 -6.08
N ILE A 349 -15.19 -17.26 -6.90
CA ILE A 349 -15.50 -16.32 -7.98
C ILE A 349 -14.75 -16.75 -9.23
N LEU A 350 -15.47 -16.96 -10.34
CA LEU A 350 -14.91 -17.18 -11.66
C LEU A 350 -15.16 -15.94 -12.52
N SER A 351 -14.14 -15.44 -13.21
CA SER A 351 -14.25 -14.15 -13.88
C SER A 351 -13.46 -14.09 -15.18
N PRO A 352 -14.10 -14.26 -16.35
CA PRO A 352 -13.53 -13.82 -17.62
C PRO A 352 -13.51 -12.31 -17.73
N TYR A 353 -12.44 -11.75 -18.34
CA TYR A 353 -12.30 -10.32 -18.58
C TYR A 353 -11.57 -10.03 -19.88
N LEU A 354 -11.86 -8.83 -20.43
CA LEU A 354 -11.27 -8.31 -21.66
C LEU A 354 -11.14 -6.80 -21.56
N SER A 355 -9.96 -6.28 -21.94
CA SER A 355 -9.70 -4.84 -22.03
C SER A 355 -8.94 -4.53 -23.31
N PHE A 356 -9.42 -3.53 -24.05
CA PHE A 356 -8.77 -2.96 -25.22
C PHE A 356 -8.11 -1.64 -24.88
N TYR A 357 -6.94 -1.42 -25.44
CA TYR A 357 -6.14 -0.21 -25.32
C TYR A 357 -5.91 0.36 -26.71
N PHE A 358 -6.37 1.57 -26.93
CA PHE A 358 -6.29 2.27 -28.19
C PHE A 358 -5.30 3.42 -28.09
N LYS A 359 -4.39 3.51 -29.07
CA LYS A 359 -3.56 4.68 -29.32
C LYS A 359 -4.04 5.32 -30.61
N CYS A 360 -4.78 6.41 -30.51
CA CYS A 360 -5.27 7.13 -31.67
C CYS A 360 -4.24 8.17 -32.15
N ALA A 361 -4.47 8.73 -33.34
CA ALA A 361 -3.66 9.83 -33.83
C ALA A 361 -3.76 11.06 -32.90
N LYS A 362 -2.73 11.95 -32.95
CA LYS A 362 -2.71 13.24 -32.24
C LYS A 362 -2.75 13.13 -30.71
N GLY A 363 -2.20 12.07 -30.10
CA GLY A 363 -2.05 11.96 -28.65
C GLY A 363 -3.26 11.45 -27.88
N LEU A 364 -4.37 11.12 -28.54
CA LEU A 364 -5.53 10.50 -27.89
C LEU A 364 -5.27 9.02 -27.63
N SER A 365 -5.55 8.56 -26.42
CA SER A 365 -5.53 7.15 -26.02
C SER A 365 -6.79 6.82 -25.22
N ALA A 366 -7.24 5.58 -25.26
CA ALA A 366 -8.38 5.12 -24.48
C ALA A 366 -8.21 3.66 -24.06
N GLU A 367 -8.71 3.33 -22.89
CA GLU A 367 -8.96 1.95 -22.45
C GLU A 367 -10.47 1.72 -22.35
N LEU A 368 -10.92 0.59 -22.87
CA LEU A 368 -12.28 0.09 -22.70
C LEU A 368 -12.21 -1.35 -22.23
N GLY A 369 -12.72 -1.63 -21.03
CA GLY A 369 -12.66 -2.95 -20.42
C GLY A 369 -14.00 -3.43 -19.85
N GLY A 370 -14.16 -4.75 -19.80
CA GLY A 370 -15.28 -5.43 -19.18
C GLY A 370 -14.85 -6.71 -18.48
N ARG A 371 -15.50 -7.02 -17.37
CA ARG A 371 -15.30 -8.25 -16.60
C ARG A 371 -16.64 -8.79 -16.13
N TRP A 372 -16.84 -10.05 -16.33
CA TRP A 372 -17.98 -10.80 -15.84
C TRP A 372 -17.54 -11.61 -14.61
N ASN A 373 -18.16 -11.35 -13.45
CA ASN A 373 -17.86 -12.05 -12.20
C ASN A 373 -19.02 -12.99 -11.88
N HIS A 374 -18.75 -14.30 -11.78
CA HIS A 374 -19.71 -15.29 -11.32
C HIS A 374 -19.29 -15.77 -9.92
N HIS A 375 -20.05 -15.34 -8.91
CA HIS A 375 -19.85 -15.75 -7.50
C HIS A 375 -20.79 -16.92 -7.20
N ASN A 376 -20.29 -17.97 -6.54
CA ASN A 376 -21.08 -19.18 -6.26
C ASN A 376 -22.36 -18.91 -5.44
N GLN A 377 -22.38 -17.87 -4.59
CA GLN A 377 -23.54 -17.52 -3.76
C GLN A 377 -24.39 -16.38 -4.36
N TYR A 378 -23.77 -15.38 -5.00
CA TYR A 378 -24.43 -14.14 -5.44
C TYR A 378 -24.68 -14.08 -6.93
N GLY A 379 -24.33 -15.14 -7.70
CA GLY A 379 -24.51 -15.16 -9.13
C GLY A 379 -23.64 -14.13 -9.86
N ASN A 380 -24.21 -13.46 -10.83
CA ASN A 380 -23.48 -12.67 -11.81
C ASN A 380 -23.40 -11.19 -11.47
N ASN A 381 -22.23 -10.59 -11.71
CA ASN A 381 -21.99 -9.16 -11.68
C ASN A 381 -21.06 -8.76 -12.81
N PHE A 382 -21.35 -7.64 -13.48
CA PHE A 382 -20.51 -7.07 -14.53
C PHE A 382 -19.84 -5.79 -14.05
N THR A 383 -18.52 -5.67 -14.30
CA THR A 383 -17.76 -4.45 -14.08
C THR A 383 -17.16 -3.94 -15.38
N TYR A 384 -17.05 -2.62 -15.50
CA TYR A 384 -16.52 -1.95 -16.69
C TYR A 384 -15.51 -0.87 -16.33
N SER A 385 -14.67 -0.54 -17.33
CA SER A 385 -13.76 0.60 -17.28
C SER A 385 -13.75 1.33 -18.61
N PHE A 386 -13.77 2.67 -18.56
CA PHE A 386 -13.57 3.56 -19.69
C PHE A 386 -12.64 4.69 -19.26
N ASN A 387 -11.42 4.69 -19.80
CA ASN A 387 -10.33 5.56 -19.35
C ASN A 387 -9.69 6.28 -20.55
N PRO A 388 -10.34 7.31 -21.13
CA PRO A 388 -9.75 8.15 -22.16
C PRO A 388 -8.67 9.07 -21.57
N SER A 389 -7.65 9.34 -22.36
CA SER A 389 -6.64 10.35 -22.07
C SER A 389 -6.15 11.05 -23.32
N TYR A 390 -5.76 12.29 -23.16
CA TYR A 390 -5.26 13.11 -24.25
C TYR A 390 -3.93 13.75 -23.89
N LEU A 391 -2.88 13.39 -24.61
CA LEU A 391 -1.57 14.00 -24.52
C LEU A 391 -1.55 15.23 -25.43
N VAL A 392 -1.84 16.41 -24.86
CA VAL A 392 -1.93 17.69 -25.58
C VAL A 392 -0.58 18.05 -26.22
N HIS A 393 0.48 17.91 -25.43
CA HIS A 393 1.87 18.01 -25.81
C HIS A 393 2.64 16.91 -25.09
N ASN A 394 3.90 16.70 -25.44
CA ASN A 394 4.72 15.66 -24.81
C ASN A 394 4.86 15.77 -23.27
N ASN A 395 4.41 16.87 -22.70
CA ASN A 395 4.52 17.19 -21.29
C ASN A 395 3.19 17.50 -20.58
N LEU A 396 2.03 17.50 -21.29
CA LEU A 396 0.71 17.74 -20.69
C LEU A 396 -0.27 16.64 -21.10
N LYS A 397 -0.72 15.86 -20.13
CA LYS A 397 -1.75 14.81 -20.28
C LYS A 397 -3.01 15.21 -19.52
N LEU A 398 -4.15 15.14 -20.17
CA LEU A 398 -5.49 15.20 -19.59
C LEU A 398 -6.06 13.79 -19.54
N PHE A 399 -6.83 13.45 -18.52
CA PHE A 399 -7.45 12.12 -18.40
C PHE A 399 -8.80 12.18 -17.68
N VAL A 400 -9.65 11.21 -18.03
CA VAL A 400 -10.92 10.92 -17.36
C VAL A 400 -10.99 9.42 -17.14
N ASN A 401 -11.46 8.98 -15.97
CA ASN A 401 -11.69 7.57 -15.66
C ASN A 401 -13.14 7.38 -15.19
N ILE A 402 -13.86 6.47 -15.82
CA ILE A 402 -15.20 6.07 -15.43
C ILE A 402 -15.15 4.55 -15.23
N THR A 403 -15.25 4.12 -13.98
CA THR A 403 -15.03 2.72 -13.63
C THR A 403 -16.07 2.24 -12.62
N SER A 404 -16.46 0.98 -12.75
CA SER A 404 -17.28 0.30 -11.77
C SER A 404 -16.47 -0.68 -10.94
N GLY A 405 -16.92 -0.94 -9.72
CA GLY A 405 -16.31 -1.89 -8.82
C GLY A 405 -17.32 -2.83 -8.19
N PHE A 406 -16.83 -3.98 -7.77
CA PHE A 406 -17.60 -5.03 -7.12
C PHE A 406 -16.80 -5.61 -5.95
N ARG A 407 -17.47 -5.81 -4.82
CA ARG A 407 -16.96 -6.57 -3.70
C ARG A 407 -18.02 -7.52 -3.17
N ALA A 408 -17.75 -8.81 -3.21
CA ALA A 408 -18.55 -9.80 -2.49
C ALA A 408 -18.28 -9.66 -0.98
N PRO A 409 -19.28 -9.90 -0.10
CA PRO A 409 -19.03 -10.06 1.32
C PRO A 409 -17.98 -11.14 1.55
N SER A 410 -17.04 -10.91 2.46
CA SER A 410 -16.03 -11.93 2.80
C SER A 410 -16.65 -13.10 3.52
N VAL A 411 -15.99 -14.26 3.48
CA VAL A 411 -16.44 -15.45 4.20
C VAL A 411 -16.55 -15.18 5.70
N ASN A 412 -15.66 -14.35 6.25
CA ASN A 412 -15.70 -13.92 7.65
C ASN A 412 -16.92 -13.04 7.97
N GLU A 413 -17.28 -12.08 7.10
CA GLU A 413 -18.48 -11.25 7.27
C GLU A 413 -19.77 -12.06 7.22
N LEU A 414 -19.79 -13.15 6.42
CA LEU A 414 -20.98 -14.01 6.26
C LEU A 414 -21.12 -15.06 7.36
N PHE A 415 -20.03 -15.67 7.78
CA PHE A 415 -20.05 -16.87 8.60
C PHE A 415 -19.02 -16.88 9.74
N GLY A 416 -18.21 -15.83 9.87
CA GLY A 416 -17.21 -15.72 10.93
C GLY A 416 -17.80 -15.68 12.34
N PRO A 417 -16.98 -15.79 13.38
CA PRO A 417 -17.45 -16.00 14.77
C PRO A 417 -18.04 -14.73 15.41
N PHE A 418 -17.80 -13.53 14.82
CA PHE A 418 -18.19 -12.27 15.47
C PHE A 418 -19.13 -11.47 14.57
N GLY A 419 -20.42 -11.44 14.96
CA GLY A 419 -21.43 -10.60 14.32
C GLY A 419 -21.64 -10.90 12.83
N SER A 420 -21.36 -12.11 12.37
CA SER A 420 -21.55 -12.53 10.98
C SER A 420 -23.02 -12.48 10.56
N ASN A 421 -23.25 -12.20 9.27
CA ASN A 421 -24.58 -12.09 8.71
C ASN A 421 -24.63 -12.74 7.32
N PRO A 422 -25.26 -13.92 7.18
CA PRO A 422 -25.35 -14.62 5.91
C PRO A 422 -26.26 -13.93 4.87
N ASN A 423 -27.05 -12.92 5.28
CA ASN A 423 -27.95 -12.17 4.42
C ASN A 423 -27.33 -10.92 3.79
N LEU A 424 -26.03 -10.69 3.98
CA LEU A 424 -25.34 -9.55 3.37
C LEU A 424 -25.41 -9.59 1.84
N LYS A 425 -25.59 -8.40 1.27
CA LYS A 425 -25.58 -8.18 -0.18
C LYS A 425 -24.21 -7.69 -0.65
N PRO A 426 -23.79 -8.04 -1.88
CA PRO A 426 -22.57 -7.51 -2.47
C PRO A 426 -22.59 -5.99 -2.60
N GLU A 427 -21.41 -5.40 -2.40
CA GLU A 427 -21.18 -3.98 -2.59
C GLU A 427 -20.85 -3.68 -4.05
N LYS A 428 -21.46 -2.63 -4.61
CA LYS A 428 -21.23 -2.17 -5.98
C LYS A 428 -20.83 -0.72 -5.99
N SER A 429 -19.76 -0.39 -6.68
CA SER A 429 -19.29 0.99 -6.76
C SER A 429 -19.29 1.54 -8.18
N ASN A 430 -19.40 2.87 -8.26
CA ASN A 430 -19.11 3.66 -9.44
C ASN A 430 -18.15 4.77 -9.05
N THR A 431 -17.05 4.91 -9.79
CA THR A 431 -16.01 5.89 -9.55
C THR A 431 -15.78 6.71 -10.81
N GLN A 432 -15.76 8.03 -10.66
CA GLN A 432 -15.42 9.01 -11.69
C GLN A 432 -14.21 9.80 -11.24
N GLU A 433 -13.25 9.95 -12.13
CA GLU A 433 -12.05 10.73 -11.89
C GLU A 433 -11.74 11.59 -13.10
N ALA A 434 -11.22 12.76 -12.87
CA ALA A 434 -10.68 13.62 -13.91
C ALA A 434 -9.44 14.33 -13.39
N GLY A 435 -8.49 14.57 -14.28
CA GLY A 435 -7.28 15.25 -13.85
C GLY A 435 -6.33 15.59 -14.99
N LEU A 436 -5.24 16.18 -14.59
CA LEU A 436 -4.13 16.50 -15.46
C LEU A 436 -2.81 16.09 -14.84
N GLN A 437 -1.87 15.73 -15.71
CA GLN A 437 -0.47 15.46 -15.36
C GLN A 437 0.41 16.24 -16.31
N THR A 438 1.37 16.99 -15.78
CA THR A 438 2.24 17.82 -16.61
C THR A 438 3.66 17.91 -16.05
N ALA A 439 4.60 18.18 -16.97
CA ALA A 439 5.97 18.54 -16.67
C ALA A 439 6.27 19.90 -17.33
N VAL A 440 6.66 20.88 -16.55
CA VAL A 440 6.97 22.26 -17.01
C VAL A 440 8.37 22.68 -16.58
N ALA A 441 8.80 23.88 -16.97
CA ALA A 441 10.13 24.41 -16.67
C ALA A 441 11.27 23.45 -17.04
N GLU A 442 11.32 23.02 -18.32
CA GLU A 442 12.30 22.04 -18.82
C GLU A 442 12.27 20.71 -18.06
N LYS A 443 11.07 20.30 -17.63
CA LYS A 443 10.81 19.10 -16.80
C LYS A 443 11.38 19.17 -15.37
N LYS A 444 11.69 20.36 -14.87
CA LYS A 444 12.09 20.53 -13.46
C LYS A 444 10.93 20.47 -12.49
N LEU A 445 9.73 20.86 -12.93
CA LEU A 445 8.51 20.79 -12.13
C LEU A 445 7.54 19.84 -12.81
N GLU A 446 7.21 18.75 -12.13
CA GLU A 446 6.20 17.80 -12.52
C GLU A 446 5.07 17.82 -11.49
N PHE A 447 3.82 17.79 -11.94
CA PHE A 447 2.70 17.68 -11.02
C PHE A 447 1.50 16.96 -11.65
N THR A 448 0.72 16.35 -10.79
CA THR A 448 -0.54 15.69 -11.10
C THR A 448 -1.61 16.24 -10.18
N ILE A 449 -2.74 16.68 -10.77
CA ILE A 449 -3.95 17.08 -10.03
C ILE A 449 -5.04 16.12 -10.45
N THR A 450 -5.74 15.54 -9.45
CA THR A 450 -6.83 14.58 -9.69
C THR A 450 -8.02 14.94 -8.79
N GLY A 451 -9.21 15.13 -9.39
CA GLY A 451 -10.48 15.14 -8.68
C GLY A 451 -11.14 13.77 -8.80
N PHE A 452 -11.78 13.29 -7.75
CA PHE A 452 -12.49 12.01 -7.75
C PHE A 452 -13.82 12.07 -7.02
N ASN A 453 -14.73 11.20 -7.47
CA ASN A 453 -16.05 11.00 -6.90
C ASN A 453 -16.40 9.51 -6.95
N ARG A 454 -16.73 8.90 -5.80
CA ARG A 454 -17.05 7.48 -5.67
C ARG A 454 -18.35 7.27 -4.91
N SER A 455 -19.23 6.46 -5.45
CA SER A 455 -20.41 5.95 -4.76
C SER A 455 -20.28 4.44 -4.57
N ILE A 456 -20.61 3.93 -3.39
CA ILE A 456 -20.68 2.50 -3.08
C ILE A 456 -22.10 2.23 -2.55
N ASN A 457 -22.82 1.33 -3.19
CA ASN A 457 -24.16 0.87 -2.76
C ASN A 457 -24.04 -0.42 -1.96
N ASN A 458 -25.00 -0.65 -1.03
CA ASN A 458 -25.03 -1.78 -0.11
C ASN A 458 -23.77 -1.91 0.75
N VAL A 459 -23.23 -0.78 1.23
CA VAL A 459 -22.00 -0.76 2.02
C VAL A 459 -22.11 -1.66 3.23
N ILE A 460 -21.17 -2.56 3.42
CA ILE A 460 -21.11 -3.43 4.61
C ILE A 460 -20.39 -2.68 5.73
N ILE A 461 -21.04 -2.52 6.84
CA ILE A 461 -20.47 -1.96 8.07
C ILE A 461 -20.69 -2.93 9.23
N TYR A 462 -19.91 -2.76 10.29
CA TYR A 462 -20.17 -3.42 11.58
C TYR A 462 -21.01 -2.49 12.42
N GLY A 463 -22.28 -2.86 12.62
CA GLY A 463 -23.26 -2.12 13.42
C GLY A 463 -23.42 -2.72 14.82
N PHE A 464 -24.51 -2.35 15.49
CA PHE A 464 -24.80 -2.81 16.85
C PHE A 464 -24.97 -4.33 16.96
N ASN A 465 -25.65 -4.94 15.99
CA ASN A 465 -25.95 -6.39 15.96
C ASN A 465 -25.00 -7.19 15.07
N GLY A 466 -23.83 -6.64 14.68
CA GLY A 466 -22.90 -7.27 13.78
C GLY A 466 -22.90 -6.64 12.39
N TYR A 467 -22.49 -7.41 11.38
CA TYR A 467 -22.37 -6.90 9.99
C TYR A 467 -23.75 -6.66 9.37
N GLU A 468 -23.88 -5.49 8.74
CA GLU A 468 -25.11 -5.08 8.05
C GLU A 468 -24.80 -4.25 6.80
N ASN A 469 -25.73 -4.24 5.83
CA ASN A 469 -25.63 -3.34 4.70
C ASN A 469 -26.26 -1.99 5.01
N ARG A 470 -25.58 -0.89 4.64
CA ARG A 470 -26.14 0.46 4.52
C ARG A 470 -26.39 0.80 3.06
N ASP A 471 -27.33 1.69 2.79
CA ASP A 471 -27.77 1.92 1.41
C ASP A 471 -26.66 2.47 0.53
N LYS A 472 -25.95 3.52 0.99
CA LYS A 472 -24.96 4.18 0.17
C LYS A 472 -23.85 4.83 0.98
N GLN A 473 -22.62 4.70 0.50
CA GLN A 473 -21.47 5.55 0.85
C GLN A 473 -21.11 6.42 -0.34
N HIS A 474 -20.80 7.68 -0.07
CA HIS A 474 -20.34 8.64 -1.06
C HIS A 474 -19.06 9.29 -0.57
N ASP A 475 -17.97 9.11 -1.32
CA ASP A 475 -16.65 9.70 -1.05
C ASP A 475 -16.24 10.58 -2.22
N TYR A 476 -15.66 11.74 -1.94
CA TYR A 476 -15.15 12.65 -2.95
C TYR A 476 -13.92 13.40 -2.45
N GLY A 477 -13.14 13.94 -3.36
CA GLY A 477 -11.94 14.67 -2.98
C GLY A 477 -11.09 15.11 -4.15
N ALA A 478 -9.95 15.68 -3.79
CA ALA A 478 -8.93 16.11 -4.74
C ALA A 478 -7.53 15.80 -4.20
N GLU A 479 -6.62 15.49 -5.10
CA GLU A 479 -5.21 15.20 -4.80
C GLU A 479 -4.29 16.06 -5.66
N LEU A 480 -3.19 16.48 -5.05
CA LEU A 480 -2.04 17.11 -5.72
C LEU A 480 -0.79 16.31 -5.37
N GLU A 481 -0.09 15.85 -6.38
CA GLU A 481 1.25 15.29 -6.27
C GLU A 481 2.18 16.17 -7.10
N ALA A 482 3.21 16.77 -6.50
CA ALA A 482 4.14 17.64 -7.19
C ALA A 482 5.59 17.31 -6.81
N ALA A 483 6.49 17.33 -7.79
CA ALA A 483 7.92 17.16 -7.61
C ALA A 483 8.67 18.29 -8.34
N TYR A 484 9.57 18.96 -7.65
CA TYR A 484 10.37 20.03 -8.17
C TYR A 484 11.87 19.77 -7.98
N ALA A 485 12.58 19.62 -9.09
CA ALA A 485 14.05 19.59 -9.11
C ALA A 485 14.59 21.02 -9.05
N VAL A 486 14.90 21.52 -7.86
CA VAL A 486 15.47 22.86 -7.67
C VAL A 486 16.78 22.99 -8.46
N ASN A 487 17.62 21.96 -8.35
CA ASN A 487 18.86 21.78 -9.11
C ASN A 487 19.21 20.27 -9.14
N LYS A 488 20.41 19.91 -9.61
CA LYS A 488 20.87 18.50 -9.66
C LYS A 488 21.05 17.83 -8.29
N GLN A 489 21.11 18.63 -7.22
CA GLN A 489 21.36 18.14 -5.86
C GLN A 489 20.11 18.15 -4.98
N VAL A 490 19.20 19.10 -5.20
CA VAL A 490 18.04 19.35 -4.35
C VAL A 490 16.75 19.08 -5.10
N SER A 491 15.91 18.23 -4.53
CA SER A 491 14.54 18.00 -4.98
C SER A 491 13.54 18.21 -3.84
N ILE A 492 12.34 18.64 -4.19
CA ILE A 492 11.22 18.88 -3.29
C ILE A 492 10.02 18.11 -3.83
N LYS A 493 9.36 17.30 -2.99
CA LYS A 493 8.10 16.63 -3.34
C LYS A 493 7.01 17.05 -2.36
N ILE A 494 5.81 17.34 -2.88
CA ILE A 494 4.62 17.67 -2.09
C ILE A 494 3.51 16.74 -2.50
N ASN A 495 2.91 16.08 -1.50
CA ASN A 495 1.70 15.29 -1.63
C ASN A 495 0.62 15.96 -0.78
N TYR A 496 -0.51 16.32 -1.38
CA TYR A 496 -1.69 16.83 -0.69
C TYR A 496 -2.93 16.03 -1.07
N ALA A 497 -3.77 15.75 -0.10
CA ALA A 497 -5.08 15.14 -0.35
C ALA A 497 -6.15 15.86 0.49
N TYR A 498 -7.26 16.16 -0.17
CA TYR A 498 -8.55 16.47 0.44
C TYR A 498 -9.51 15.30 0.20
N VAL A 499 -10.09 14.76 1.26
CA VAL A 499 -11.03 13.63 1.19
C VAL A 499 -12.18 13.87 2.16
N ASP A 500 -13.41 13.79 1.66
CA ASP A 500 -14.63 13.85 2.49
C ASP A 500 -15.61 12.76 2.08
N GLY A 501 -16.59 12.46 2.91
CA GLY A 501 -17.60 11.45 2.60
C GLY A 501 -18.66 11.27 3.66
N LYS A 502 -19.72 10.53 3.28
CA LYS A 502 -20.89 10.27 4.11
C LYS A 502 -21.50 8.92 3.80
N ILE A 503 -22.13 8.31 4.79
CA ILE A 503 -23.03 7.15 4.65
C ILE A 503 -24.48 7.61 4.76
N THR A 504 -25.33 7.09 3.88
CA THR A 504 -26.79 7.28 3.92
C THR A 504 -27.45 5.94 4.20
N GLN A 505 -28.40 5.94 5.12
CA GLN A 505 -29.31 4.83 5.38
C GLN A 505 -30.72 5.31 5.11
N LYS A 506 -31.45 4.59 4.26
CA LYS A 506 -32.87 4.80 4.03
C LYS A 506 -33.68 4.16 5.14
N LEU A 507 -34.52 4.96 5.78
CA LEU A 507 -35.52 4.50 6.74
C LEU A 507 -36.91 4.69 6.14
N SER A 508 -37.89 3.95 6.62
CA SER A 508 -39.26 4.02 6.12
C SER A 508 -39.87 5.43 6.17
N THR A 509 -39.44 6.26 7.09
CA THR A 509 -39.97 7.60 7.31
C THR A 509 -39.04 8.73 6.92
N LYS A 510 -37.72 8.52 6.90
CA LYS A 510 -36.71 9.54 6.59
C LYS A 510 -35.35 8.94 6.31
N ASP A 511 -34.67 9.44 5.28
CA ASP A 511 -33.27 9.11 5.03
C ASP A 511 -32.37 9.74 6.10
N THR A 512 -31.47 8.94 6.66
CA THR A 512 -30.46 9.40 7.62
C THR A 512 -29.10 9.43 6.95
N THR A 513 -28.41 10.58 7.04
CA THR A 513 -27.06 10.75 6.50
C THR A 513 -26.13 11.19 7.61
N TYR A 514 -24.96 10.58 7.70
CA TYR A 514 -23.96 10.90 8.70
C TYR A 514 -22.53 10.84 8.12
N TYR A 515 -21.62 11.59 8.76
CA TYR A 515 -20.20 11.54 8.42
C TYR A 515 -19.60 10.19 8.78
N ASN A 516 -18.95 9.55 7.82
CA ASN A 516 -18.46 8.17 7.98
C ASN A 516 -16.94 8.01 7.96
N LEU A 517 -16.22 9.10 7.72
CA LEU A 517 -14.76 9.04 7.60
C LEU A 517 -14.07 9.07 8.99
N ILE A 518 -14.48 8.16 9.88
CA ILE A 518 -13.86 7.97 11.20
C ILE A 518 -12.37 7.66 11.03
N ARG A 519 -11.53 8.32 11.84
CA ARG A 519 -10.06 8.20 11.86
C ARG A 519 -9.36 8.66 10.57
N ARG A 520 -10.06 9.37 9.68
CA ARG A 520 -9.51 9.85 8.40
C ARG A 520 -9.56 11.37 8.35
N PRO A 521 -8.42 12.06 8.18
CA PRO A 521 -8.39 13.51 8.07
C PRO A 521 -9.01 13.96 6.76
N LYS A 522 -9.72 15.09 6.76
CA LYS A 522 -10.15 15.75 5.53
C LYS A 522 -8.97 16.30 4.74
N HIS A 523 -7.93 16.76 5.42
CA HIS A 523 -6.72 17.31 4.82
C HIS A 523 -5.48 16.57 5.31
N ASN A 524 -4.62 16.16 4.38
CA ASN A 524 -3.33 15.55 4.67
C ASN A 524 -2.27 16.11 3.73
N VAL A 525 -1.12 16.51 4.26
CA VAL A 525 0.00 17.08 3.50
C VAL A 525 1.28 16.35 3.87
N HIS A 526 2.08 16.00 2.87
CA HIS A 526 3.45 15.53 3.05
C HIS A 526 4.39 16.38 2.21
N LEU A 527 5.41 16.93 2.84
CA LEU A 527 6.50 17.66 2.21
C LEU A 527 7.79 16.87 2.38
N PHE A 528 8.51 16.65 1.30
CA PHE A 528 9.83 16.02 1.28
C PHE A 528 10.84 16.97 0.67
N VAL A 529 12.00 17.05 1.28
CA VAL A 529 13.17 17.74 0.75
C VAL A 529 14.31 16.73 0.74
N GLU A 530 14.89 16.51 -0.43
CA GLU A 530 16.01 15.60 -0.65
C GLU A 530 17.22 16.40 -1.11
N TYR A 531 18.39 16.12 -0.50
CA TYR A 531 19.63 16.80 -0.81
C TYR A 531 20.78 15.80 -0.99
N ASN A 532 21.22 15.65 -2.22
CA ASN A 532 22.46 14.97 -2.57
C ASN A 532 23.64 15.92 -2.36
N VAL A 533 24.18 15.98 -1.14
CA VAL A 533 25.30 16.90 -0.81
C VAL A 533 26.50 16.66 -1.73
N ASN A 534 26.78 15.38 -1.96
CA ASN A 534 27.78 14.91 -2.93
C ASN A 534 27.46 13.46 -3.35
N LYS A 535 28.37 12.80 -4.10
CA LYS A 535 28.17 11.42 -4.58
C LYS A 535 28.00 10.39 -3.46
N ASN A 536 28.42 10.71 -2.25
CA ASN A 536 28.45 9.79 -1.12
C ASN A 536 27.47 10.17 0.00
N LEU A 537 27.17 11.46 0.20
CA LEU A 537 26.30 11.95 1.27
C LEU A 537 24.94 12.38 0.73
N PHE A 538 23.90 11.74 1.23
CA PHE A 538 22.49 12.04 1.00
C PHE A 538 21.82 12.43 2.31
N ILE A 539 20.99 13.46 2.29
CA ILE A 539 20.18 13.91 3.41
C ILE A 539 18.75 14.10 2.91
N SER A 540 17.77 13.66 3.67
CA SER A 540 16.37 13.97 3.40
C SER A 540 15.64 14.41 4.65
N SER A 541 14.62 15.22 4.45
CA SER A 541 13.72 15.69 5.49
C SER A 541 12.28 15.52 5.02
N SER A 542 11.42 15.02 5.88
CA SER A 542 9.98 14.89 5.60
C SER A 542 9.14 15.51 6.70
N LEU A 543 8.13 16.27 6.31
CA LEU A 543 7.13 16.86 7.20
C LEU A 543 5.76 16.32 6.80
N GLN A 544 5.11 15.63 7.73
CA GLN A 544 3.71 15.20 7.61
C GLN A 544 2.83 16.13 8.43
N VAL A 545 1.77 16.67 7.82
CA VAL A 545 0.73 17.44 8.50
C VAL A 545 -0.62 16.76 8.28
N THR A 546 -1.20 16.27 9.35
CA THR A 546 -2.48 15.56 9.36
C THR A 546 -3.53 16.45 10.02
N GLY A 547 -4.64 16.71 9.33
CA GLY A 547 -5.74 17.54 9.79
C GLY A 547 -6.54 16.92 10.94
N LYS A 548 -7.53 17.66 11.44
CA LYS A 548 -8.49 17.18 12.44
C LYS A 548 -9.24 15.96 11.91
N ARG A 549 -9.61 15.06 12.82
CA ARG A 549 -10.37 13.83 12.56
C ARG A 549 -11.40 13.60 13.64
N ILE A 550 -12.30 12.70 13.38
CA ILE A 550 -13.21 12.15 14.38
C ILE A 550 -12.87 10.69 14.66
N ASP A 551 -13.12 10.23 15.87
CA ASP A 551 -13.09 8.83 16.27
C ASP A 551 -14.28 8.53 17.19
N ASN A 552 -14.43 7.29 17.62
CA ASN A 552 -15.38 6.89 18.62
C ASN A 552 -14.65 6.54 19.93
N ASP A 553 -15.20 7.03 21.02
CA ASP A 553 -14.84 6.59 22.36
C ASP A 553 -15.68 5.36 22.72
N TYR A 554 -15.03 4.21 22.81
CA TYR A 554 -15.65 2.94 23.18
C TYR A 554 -15.56 2.63 24.68
N THR A 555 -15.08 3.57 25.51
CA THR A 555 -15.04 3.39 26.97
C THR A 555 -16.42 3.52 27.61
N SER A 556 -17.38 4.09 26.88
CA SER A 556 -18.79 4.19 27.27
C SER A 556 -19.70 3.46 26.28
N PHE A 557 -20.88 3.07 26.73
CA PHE A 557 -21.92 2.48 25.90
C PHE A 557 -23.22 3.30 25.98
N PRO A 558 -23.80 3.74 24.86
CA PRO A 558 -23.26 3.64 23.49
C PRO A 558 -21.98 4.46 23.31
N ALA A 559 -21.13 4.05 22.35
CA ALA A 559 -19.92 4.78 22.03
C ALA A 559 -20.23 6.23 21.61
N SER A 560 -19.47 7.19 22.13
CA SER A 560 -19.60 8.60 21.80
C SER A 560 -18.56 9.03 20.77
N GLN A 561 -18.92 10.00 19.92
CA GLN A 561 -17.97 10.59 18.97
C GLN A 561 -17.01 11.52 19.70
N VAL A 562 -15.71 11.45 19.34
CA VAL A 562 -14.66 12.32 19.86
C VAL A 562 -13.89 12.99 18.73
N ASP A 563 -13.47 14.24 18.98
CA ASP A 563 -12.64 14.99 18.06
C ASP A 563 -11.15 14.72 18.32
N LEU A 564 -10.41 14.35 17.28
CA LEU A 564 -8.96 14.20 17.31
C LEU A 564 -8.30 15.43 16.68
N ASN A 565 -7.46 16.10 17.45
CA ASN A 565 -6.67 17.24 16.96
C ASN A 565 -5.73 16.84 15.82
N GLY A 566 -5.49 17.79 14.90
CA GLY A 566 -4.45 17.67 13.89
C GLY A 566 -3.05 17.65 14.53
N TYR A 567 -2.09 17.10 13.80
CA TYR A 567 -0.69 17.03 14.23
C TYR A 567 0.28 17.19 13.06
N ALA A 568 1.53 17.53 13.40
CA ALA A 568 2.63 17.56 12.46
C ALA A 568 3.78 16.70 13.00
N LEU A 569 4.38 15.89 12.11
CA LEU A 569 5.55 15.05 12.41
C LEU A 569 6.68 15.42 11.46
N TRP A 570 7.85 15.62 11.99
CA TRP A 570 9.03 15.96 11.22
C TRP A 570 10.08 14.87 11.39
N ASN A 571 10.58 14.33 10.25
CA ASN A 571 11.59 13.28 10.22
C ASN A 571 12.80 13.75 9.42
N VAL A 572 13.98 13.22 9.76
CA VAL A 572 15.24 13.50 9.07
C VAL A 572 16.02 12.21 8.89
N TYR A 573 16.53 12.00 7.70
CA TYR A 573 17.39 10.86 7.34
C TYR A 573 18.70 11.39 6.76
N ALA A 574 19.82 10.72 7.10
CA ALA A 574 21.12 10.97 6.49
C ALA A 574 21.81 9.63 6.21
N GLY A 575 22.37 9.48 5.00
CA GLY A 575 23.12 8.29 4.60
C GLY A 575 24.45 8.64 3.94
N TYR A 576 25.52 7.96 4.37
CA TYR A 576 26.87 8.12 3.82
C TYR A 576 27.36 6.82 3.18
N SER A 577 27.61 6.86 1.88
CA SER A 577 28.05 5.70 1.09
C SER A 577 29.57 5.64 0.99
N LEU A 578 30.11 4.46 1.25
CA LEU A 578 31.54 4.12 1.23
C LEU A 578 31.80 3.02 0.19
N LEU A 579 33.08 2.74 -0.10
CA LEU A 579 33.52 1.60 -0.91
C LEU A 579 32.78 1.54 -2.28
N LYS A 580 32.68 2.65 -2.99
CA LYS A 580 31.94 2.77 -4.26
C LYS A 580 30.45 2.34 -4.12
N LYS A 581 29.79 2.77 -3.03
CA LYS A 581 28.40 2.45 -2.67
C LYS A 581 28.15 0.99 -2.26
N LYS A 582 29.21 0.20 -1.98
CA LYS A 582 29.05 -1.16 -1.44
C LYS A 582 28.68 -1.17 0.04
N LEU A 583 28.95 -0.10 0.76
CA LEU A 583 28.61 0.09 2.15
C LEU A 583 27.95 1.46 2.32
N THR A 584 26.79 1.51 2.97
CA THR A 584 26.12 2.76 3.34
C THR A 584 25.78 2.71 4.82
N ILE A 585 26.30 3.69 5.57
CA ILE A 585 25.95 3.90 6.98
C ILE A 585 24.89 5.00 7.00
N PHE A 586 23.84 4.83 7.80
CA PHE A 586 22.77 5.82 7.86
C PHE A 586 22.24 6.02 9.28
N ALA A 587 21.60 7.17 9.47
CA ALA A 587 20.77 7.49 10.63
C ALA A 587 19.40 8.01 10.17
N ASP A 588 18.34 7.54 10.82
CA ASP A 588 16.96 7.96 10.63
C ASP A 588 16.39 8.45 11.97
N ILE A 589 15.93 9.71 11.99
CA ILE A 589 15.33 10.34 13.18
C ILE A 589 13.87 10.62 12.84
N LYS A 590 12.96 9.85 13.41
CA LYS A 590 11.52 10.03 13.26
C LYS A 590 11.00 10.90 14.41
N ASN A 591 10.00 11.78 14.07
CA ASN A 591 9.35 12.65 15.04
C ASN A 591 10.36 13.46 15.89
N ILE A 592 11.26 14.19 15.20
CA ILE A 592 12.35 14.97 15.86
C ILE A 592 11.83 16.00 16.88
N THR A 593 10.58 16.44 16.74
CA THR A 593 9.91 17.35 17.67
C THR A 593 9.35 16.64 18.91
N ASN A 594 9.48 15.31 18.99
CA ASN A 594 8.99 14.47 20.09
C ASN A 594 7.49 14.68 20.40
N LYS A 595 6.67 14.88 19.37
CA LYS A 595 5.22 15.07 19.49
C LYS A 595 4.56 13.77 19.94
N LYS A 596 3.90 13.76 21.12
CA LYS A 596 3.21 12.60 21.72
C LYS A 596 1.75 12.87 22.07
N ASP A 597 1.34 14.15 22.08
CA ASP A 597 0.04 14.63 22.50
C ASP A 597 -0.99 14.63 21.36
N TYR A 598 -1.02 13.54 20.56
CA TYR A 598 -1.99 13.28 19.53
C TYR A 598 -2.42 11.81 19.55
N TYR A 599 -3.47 11.47 18.83
CA TYR A 599 -3.94 10.10 18.62
C TYR A 599 -4.03 9.78 17.13
N GLU A 600 -3.60 8.61 16.71
CA GLU A 600 -4.03 7.99 15.44
C GLU A 600 -5.37 7.28 15.63
N VAL A 601 -5.51 6.60 16.76
CA VAL A 601 -6.71 5.94 17.26
C VAL A 601 -6.91 6.39 18.71
N TYR A 602 -8.11 6.83 19.06
CA TYR A 602 -8.43 7.35 20.39
C TYR A 602 -8.09 6.35 21.50
N GLY A 603 -7.40 6.83 22.52
CA GLY A 603 -7.00 6.03 23.69
C GLY A 603 -5.75 5.19 23.52
N TYR A 604 -5.06 5.28 22.38
CA TYR A 604 -3.82 4.53 22.12
C TYR A 604 -2.61 5.45 21.96
N ASN A 605 -1.44 4.95 22.38
CA ASN A 605 -0.19 5.66 22.33
C ASN A 605 0.39 5.76 20.92
N VAL A 606 1.21 6.78 20.73
CA VAL A 606 2.06 6.99 19.56
C VAL A 606 3.51 7.10 20.00
N GLN A 607 4.43 6.74 19.10
CA GLN A 607 5.86 6.86 19.37
C GLN A 607 6.27 8.34 19.42
N GLY A 608 7.11 8.68 20.39
CA GLY A 608 7.83 9.94 20.41
C GLY A 608 8.99 9.94 19.41
N ILE A 609 10.04 10.70 19.73
CA ILE A 609 11.26 10.67 18.96
C ILE A 609 11.84 9.25 18.91
N ASN A 610 12.17 8.80 17.69
CA ASN A 610 12.77 7.49 17.49
C ASN A 610 13.99 7.64 16.58
N VAL A 611 15.17 7.27 17.09
CA VAL A 611 16.43 7.33 16.37
C VAL A 611 16.85 5.92 16.01
N THR A 612 17.15 5.68 14.74
CA THR A 612 17.63 4.40 14.23
C THR A 612 18.92 4.61 13.45
N GLY A 613 19.97 3.88 13.80
CA GLY A 613 21.20 3.77 13.02
C GLY A 613 21.22 2.47 12.24
N GLY A 614 21.87 2.45 11.08
CA GLY A 614 21.97 1.23 10.31
C GLY A 614 23.06 1.19 9.25
N ILE A 615 23.25 0.00 8.71
CA ILE A 615 24.27 -0.29 7.70
C ILE A 615 23.63 -1.13 6.59
N HIS A 616 23.69 -0.62 5.36
CA HIS A 616 23.47 -1.41 4.16
C HIS A 616 24.79 -1.87 3.57
N PHE A 617 24.91 -3.12 3.18
CA PHE A 617 26.10 -3.64 2.51
C PHE A 617 25.75 -4.53 1.31
N GLN A 618 26.66 -4.55 0.33
CA GLN A 618 26.54 -5.36 -0.89
C GLN A 618 27.94 -5.92 -1.24
N LEU A 619 28.03 -7.27 -1.35
CA LEU A 619 29.23 -8.02 -1.68
C LEU A 619 29.10 -8.67 -3.07
#